data_acba3b55fba4830794d946a77c48cb4d
#
_entry.id   acba3b55fba4830794d946a77c48cb4d
#
_cell.length_a   1.000
_cell.length_b   1.000
_cell.length_c   1.000
_cell.angle_alpha   90.00
_cell.angle_beta   90.00
_cell.angle_gamma   90.00
#
_symmetry.space_group_name_H-M   'P 1'
#
loop_
_entity.id
_entity.type
_entity.pdbx_description
1 polymer ?
#
loop_
_entity_poly.entity_id
_entity_poly.type
_entity_poly.pdbx_seq_one_letter_code
_entity_poly.pdbx_strand_id
1 'polypeptide(L)'
;MAERERRVISLVGGGGKTTTMYALAEIFREEGKKVIVTTSTHLQTPPEEIRAWNIEEVRSLWKSDQIAVIGTDCESNKNLAAGDQAAVNQMENKKSVKKMRMPDGSFLQEVLQEAEVVLIEADGAKHLPCKVPIEKEPVIIPECTDVIAVVGMDALGKPLEEVCFRKDLAVQFLNTSYKHLIAEEDIAKILSSVQGARKGVEDRKYCVVLNKCDDEIRKERAAKIRSLLKEKSIENVMITSCENRQNELKKYF
;
A
#
# COMPACT_ATOMS: atom_id res chain seq x y z
N MET A 1 -1.28 -9.34 -32.97
CA MET A 1 -2.04 -8.86 -31.80
C MET A 1 -1.02 -8.12 -30.94
N ALA A 2 -1.19 -6.82 -30.68
CA ALA A 2 -0.29 -6.13 -29.77
C ALA A 2 -0.36 -6.83 -28.40
N GLU A 3 0.79 -7.19 -27.83
CA GLU A 3 0.87 -7.66 -26.44
C GLU A 3 0.25 -6.56 -25.58
N ARG A 4 -0.85 -6.87 -24.91
CA ARG A 4 -1.42 -5.95 -23.93
C ARG A 4 -0.41 -5.82 -22.79
N GLU A 5 0.16 -4.65 -22.63
CA GLU A 5 1.16 -4.38 -21.60
C GLU A 5 0.51 -4.56 -20.23
N ARG A 6 0.83 -5.68 -19.56
CA ARG A 6 0.37 -5.96 -18.20
C ARG A 6 1.03 -4.97 -17.24
N ARG A 7 0.24 -4.44 -16.32
CA ARG A 7 0.74 -3.60 -15.23
C ARG A 7 0.71 -4.34 -13.91
N VAL A 8 1.84 -4.39 -13.24
CA VAL A 8 1.97 -4.93 -11.88
C VAL A 8 2.44 -3.80 -10.96
N ILE A 9 1.55 -3.33 -10.11
CA ILE A 9 1.71 -2.09 -9.34
C ILE A 9 1.85 -2.43 -7.86
N SER A 10 3.00 -2.13 -7.27
CA SER A 10 3.25 -2.28 -5.83
C SER A 10 2.98 -0.98 -5.07
N LEU A 11 2.18 -1.05 -4.00
CA LEU A 11 1.92 0.08 -3.12
C LEU A 11 2.77 -0.06 -1.84
N VAL A 12 3.53 0.98 -1.51
CA VAL A 12 4.45 1.05 -0.37
C VAL A 12 4.15 2.27 0.51
N GLY A 13 4.67 2.29 1.76
CA GLY A 13 4.54 3.42 2.67
C GLY A 13 3.39 3.32 3.65
N GLY A 14 2.69 4.43 3.94
CA GLY A 14 1.63 4.53 4.94
C GLY A 14 0.49 5.46 4.54
N GLY A 15 -0.48 5.70 5.44
CA GLY A 15 -1.47 6.76 5.24
C GLY A 15 -2.55 6.50 4.17
N GLY A 16 -2.88 5.22 3.89
CA GLY A 16 -4.02 4.90 3.03
C GLY A 16 -3.70 4.06 1.80
N LYS A 17 -2.64 3.23 1.83
CA LYS A 17 -2.31 2.28 0.74
C LYS A 17 -3.50 1.44 0.30
N THR A 18 -4.12 0.72 1.23
CA THR A 18 -5.25 -0.17 0.94
C THR A 18 -6.40 0.58 0.27
N THR A 19 -6.74 1.77 0.76
CA THR A 19 -7.80 2.60 0.16
C THR A 19 -7.41 3.10 -1.24
N THR A 20 -6.15 3.49 -1.45
CA THR A 20 -5.64 3.90 -2.78
C THR A 20 -5.64 2.71 -3.74
N MET A 21 -5.23 1.53 -3.26
CA MET A 21 -5.22 0.28 -4.03
C MET A 21 -6.62 -0.10 -4.54
N TYR A 22 -7.62 -0.09 -3.66
CA TYR A 22 -9.01 -0.37 -4.08
C TYR A 22 -9.58 0.71 -4.99
N ALA A 23 -9.24 1.99 -4.78
CA ALA A 23 -9.66 3.05 -5.71
C ALA A 23 -9.06 2.86 -7.11
N LEU A 24 -7.79 2.45 -7.22
CA LEU A 24 -7.17 2.08 -8.50
C LEU A 24 -7.81 0.82 -9.10
N ALA A 25 -8.11 -0.18 -8.28
CA ALA A 25 -8.76 -1.39 -8.74
C ALA A 25 -10.12 -1.10 -9.41
N GLU A 26 -10.93 -0.22 -8.81
CA GLU A 26 -12.20 0.20 -9.38
C GLU A 26 -12.02 1.02 -10.68
N ILE A 27 -11.02 1.91 -10.75
CA ILE A 27 -10.73 2.67 -11.99
C ILE A 27 -10.43 1.71 -13.14
N PHE A 28 -9.53 0.74 -12.93
CA PHE A 28 -9.18 -0.21 -13.97
C PHE A 28 -10.31 -1.19 -14.31
N ARG A 29 -11.15 -1.56 -13.32
CA ARG A 29 -12.35 -2.35 -13.56
C ARG A 29 -13.34 -1.59 -14.45
N GLU A 30 -13.58 -0.30 -14.17
CA GLU A 30 -14.43 0.57 -15.00
C GLU A 30 -13.92 0.71 -16.44
N GLU A 31 -12.60 0.53 -16.67
CA GLU A 31 -11.98 0.46 -18.00
C GLU A 31 -12.11 -0.93 -18.66
N GLY A 32 -12.81 -1.86 -18.02
CA GLY A 32 -12.98 -3.24 -18.50
C GLY A 32 -11.73 -4.11 -18.39
N LYS A 33 -10.79 -3.77 -17.50
CA LYS A 33 -9.57 -4.55 -17.27
C LYS A 33 -9.81 -5.71 -16.33
N LYS A 34 -9.06 -6.80 -16.54
CA LYS A 34 -8.96 -7.93 -15.61
C LYS A 34 -8.05 -7.55 -14.45
N VAL A 35 -8.66 -7.16 -13.31
CA VAL A 35 -7.95 -6.62 -12.15
C VAL A 35 -7.81 -7.65 -11.04
N ILE A 36 -6.60 -7.75 -10.51
CA ILE A 36 -6.25 -8.50 -9.30
C ILE A 36 -5.80 -7.54 -8.20
N VAL A 37 -6.21 -7.83 -6.97
CA VAL A 37 -5.71 -7.22 -5.75
C VAL A 37 -5.08 -8.31 -4.87
N THR A 38 -3.89 -8.06 -4.35
CA THR A 38 -3.19 -9.00 -3.48
C THR A 38 -2.21 -8.27 -2.53
N THR A 39 -1.41 -9.02 -1.82
CA THR A 39 -0.34 -8.52 -0.94
C THR A 39 0.90 -9.41 -1.05
N SER A 40 2.07 -8.83 -0.93
CA SER A 40 3.31 -9.57 -0.71
C SER A 40 3.68 -9.71 0.76
N THR A 41 2.87 -9.14 1.66
CA THR A 41 3.03 -9.22 3.12
C THR A 41 1.74 -9.72 3.77
N HIS A 42 0.91 -8.81 4.28
CA HIS A 42 -0.38 -9.14 4.89
C HIS A 42 -1.41 -8.08 4.51
N LEU A 43 -2.60 -8.54 4.14
CA LEU A 43 -3.76 -7.72 3.84
C LEU A 43 -4.90 -8.11 4.78
N GLN A 44 -5.76 -7.17 5.17
CA GLN A 44 -7.01 -7.49 5.83
C GLN A 44 -7.88 -8.32 4.87
N THR A 45 -8.45 -9.44 5.36
CA THR A 45 -9.31 -10.29 4.55
C THR A 45 -10.50 -9.49 4.02
N PRO A 46 -10.68 -9.40 2.70
CA PRO A 46 -11.80 -8.65 2.09
C PRO A 46 -13.12 -9.41 2.23
N PRO A 47 -14.26 -8.82 1.83
CA PRO A 47 -15.54 -9.50 1.70
C PRO A 47 -15.44 -10.75 0.82
N GLU A 48 -16.31 -11.75 1.07
CA GLU A 48 -16.28 -13.04 0.35
C GLU A 48 -16.57 -12.90 -1.13
N GLU A 49 -17.40 -11.95 -1.49
CA GLU A 49 -17.92 -11.69 -2.82
C GLU A 49 -16.82 -11.37 -3.85
N ILE A 50 -15.67 -10.91 -3.40
CA ILE A 50 -14.53 -10.53 -4.27
C ILE A 50 -13.29 -11.39 -4.03
N ARG A 51 -13.37 -12.44 -3.19
CA ARG A 51 -12.25 -13.36 -2.93
C ARG A 51 -12.20 -14.50 -3.94
N ALA A 52 -10.99 -14.90 -4.30
CA ALA A 52 -10.75 -16.07 -5.12
C ALA A 52 -9.54 -16.87 -4.60
N TRP A 53 -9.67 -18.20 -4.59
CA TRP A 53 -8.68 -19.14 -4.08
C TRP A 53 -8.03 -19.99 -5.20
N ASN A 54 -8.59 -19.93 -6.41
CA ASN A 54 -8.14 -20.60 -7.60
C ASN A 54 -8.48 -19.78 -8.86
N ILE A 55 -7.93 -20.17 -10.00
CA ILE A 55 -8.08 -19.43 -11.24
C ILE A 55 -9.49 -19.45 -11.81
N GLU A 56 -10.27 -20.50 -11.56
CA GLU A 56 -11.66 -20.61 -12.01
C GLU A 56 -12.53 -19.56 -11.29
N GLU A 57 -12.34 -19.38 -9.99
CA GLU A 57 -13.03 -18.35 -9.22
C GLU A 57 -12.62 -16.94 -9.68
N VAL A 58 -11.33 -16.70 -9.95
CA VAL A 58 -10.83 -15.44 -10.53
C VAL A 58 -11.53 -15.15 -11.86
N ARG A 59 -11.58 -16.12 -12.77
CA ARG A 59 -12.25 -15.99 -14.08
C ARG A 59 -13.75 -15.73 -13.94
N SER A 60 -14.40 -16.33 -12.93
CA SER A 60 -15.82 -16.10 -12.63
C SER A 60 -16.07 -14.68 -12.18
N LEU A 61 -15.23 -14.14 -11.28
CA LEU A 61 -15.31 -12.73 -10.84
C LEU A 61 -15.14 -11.77 -12.01
N TRP A 62 -14.15 -11.96 -12.86
CA TRP A 62 -13.95 -11.11 -14.04
C TRP A 62 -15.12 -11.17 -15.04
N LYS A 63 -15.75 -12.35 -15.23
CA LYS A 63 -16.96 -12.48 -16.07
C LYS A 63 -18.16 -11.72 -15.49
N SER A 64 -18.20 -11.54 -14.18
CA SER A 64 -19.23 -10.78 -13.45
C SER A 64 -18.85 -9.31 -13.26
N ASP A 65 -17.86 -8.81 -14.01
CA ASP A 65 -17.35 -7.44 -13.90
C ASP A 65 -16.90 -7.07 -12.47
N GLN A 66 -16.22 -7.99 -11.77
CA GLN A 66 -15.71 -7.79 -10.42
C GLN A 66 -14.18 -7.80 -10.41
N ILE A 67 -13.59 -7.08 -9.44
CA ILE A 67 -12.18 -7.28 -9.09
C ILE A 67 -12.03 -8.63 -8.39
N ALA A 68 -10.89 -9.28 -8.53
CA ALA A 68 -10.58 -10.48 -7.75
C ALA A 68 -9.49 -10.21 -6.73
N VAL A 69 -9.73 -10.55 -5.46
CA VAL A 69 -8.74 -10.47 -4.38
C VAL A 69 -8.24 -11.86 -4.08
N ILE A 70 -6.93 -12.07 -4.24
CA ILE A 70 -6.28 -13.36 -4.05
C ILE A 70 -5.29 -13.32 -2.89
N GLY A 71 -5.12 -14.46 -2.24
CA GLY A 71 -4.18 -14.63 -1.13
C GLY A 71 -4.36 -15.97 -0.46
N THR A 72 -3.61 -16.22 0.61
CA THR A 72 -3.77 -17.38 1.48
C THR A 72 -4.18 -16.90 2.86
N ASP A 73 -5.19 -17.51 3.47
CA ASP A 73 -5.61 -17.15 4.83
C ASP A 73 -4.44 -17.33 5.81
N CYS A 74 -4.22 -16.34 6.65
CA CYS A 74 -3.37 -16.52 7.81
C CYS A 74 -4.14 -17.36 8.83
N GLU A 75 -3.73 -18.60 9.08
CA GLU A 75 -4.24 -19.38 10.19
C GLU A 75 -4.07 -18.56 11.47
N SER A 76 -5.15 -18.30 12.19
CA SER A 76 -5.05 -17.78 13.55
C SER A 76 -4.27 -18.83 14.35
N ASN A 77 -3.06 -18.49 14.82
CA ASN A 77 -2.24 -19.35 15.68
C ASN A 77 -3.04 -19.78 16.92
N LYS A 78 -3.80 -20.86 16.80
CA LYS A 78 -4.44 -21.57 17.92
C LYS A 78 -3.48 -22.53 18.63
N ASN A 79 -2.20 -22.51 18.31
CA ASN A 79 -1.15 -23.26 19.01
C ASN A 79 -0.33 -22.31 19.91
N LEU A 80 -0.99 -21.65 20.86
CA LEU A 80 -0.33 -21.23 22.08
C LEU A 80 -0.39 -22.42 23.04
N ALA A 81 0.79 -22.89 23.44
CA ALA A 81 0.98 -23.98 24.38
C ALA A 81 0.06 -23.81 25.60
N ALA A 82 -0.54 -24.94 26.04
CA ALA A 82 -1.33 -25.02 27.24
C ALA A 82 -0.52 -24.51 28.46
N GLY A 83 -0.89 -23.38 29.01
CA GLY A 83 -0.27 -22.89 30.23
C GLY A 83 -0.50 -21.39 30.53
N ASP A 84 -1.70 -20.85 30.41
CA ASP A 84 -2.11 -19.66 31.17
C ASP A 84 -3.58 -19.31 30.84
N GLN A 85 -4.50 -19.92 31.54
CA GLN A 85 -5.94 -19.70 31.40
C GLN A 85 -6.40 -18.28 31.80
N ALA A 86 -5.58 -17.55 32.55
CA ALA A 86 -5.93 -16.20 33.01
C ALA A 86 -5.70 -15.08 31.92
N ALA A 87 -4.83 -15.34 30.96
CA ALA A 87 -4.56 -14.37 29.86
C ALA A 87 -5.57 -14.49 28.71
N VAL A 88 -6.26 -15.63 28.57
CA VAL A 88 -7.20 -15.92 27.50
C VAL A 88 -8.48 -15.10 27.62
N ASN A 89 -8.98 -14.86 28.83
CA ASN A 89 -10.25 -14.16 29.04
C ASN A 89 -10.21 -12.64 28.83
N GLN A 90 -9.03 -12.04 28.71
CA GLN A 90 -8.90 -10.60 28.36
C GLN A 90 -8.69 -10.34 26.86
N MET A 91 -8.44 -11.39 26.05
CA MET A 91 -8.26 -11.29 24.60
C MET A 91 -9.52 -11.57 23.78
N GLU A 92 -10.57 -12.13 24.35
CA GLU A 92 -11.79 -12.51 23.62
C GLU A 92 -12.66 -11.32 23.19
N ASN A 93 -12.39 -10.08 23.61
CA ASN A 93 -13.15 -8.88 23.23
C ASN A 93 -12.54 -8.03 22.10
N LYS A 94 -11.38 -8.41 21.53
CA LYS A 94 -10.91 -7.84 20.26
C LYS A 94 -11.28 -8.82 19.16
N LYS A 95 -12.31 -8.53 18.33
CA LYS A 95 -12.57 -9.21 17.06
C LYS A 95 -11.23 -9.30 16.33
N SER A 96 -10.62 -10.48 16.28
CA SER A 96 -9.38 -10.69 15.55
C SER A 96 -9.66 -10.46 14.07
N VAL A 97 -9.13 -9.37 13.54
CA VAL A 97 -9.25 -9.05 12.12
C VAL A 97 -8.54 -10.15 11.34
N LYS A 98 -9.31 -10.94 10.60
CA LYS A 98 -8.75 -11.97 9.72
C LYS A 98 -7.83 -11.32 8.70
N LYS A 99 -6.71 -11.97 8.41
CA LYS A 99 -5.72 -11.50 7.45
C LYS A 99 -5.40 -12.56 6.42
N MET A 100 -5.06 -12.11 5.23
CA MET A 100 -4.47 -12.91 4.16
C MET A 100 -2.99 -12.55 4.01
N ARG A 101 -2.22 -13.50 3.51
CA ARG A 101 -0.83 -13.33 3.05
C ARG A 101 -0.74 -13.58 1.55
N MET A 102 0.44 -13.38 0.97
CA MET A 102 0.73 -13.66 -0.43
C MET A 102 0.20 -15.06 -0.84
N PRO A 103 -0.44 -15.20 -2.00
CA PRO A 103 -0.85 -16.51 -2.53
C PRO A 103 0.38 -17.38 -2.85
N ASP A 104 0.15 -18.68 -3.02
CA ASP A 104 1.21 -19.59 -3.48
C ASP A 104 1.80 -19.13 -4.81
N GLY A 105 3.11 -19.33 -5.00
CA GLY A 105 3.83 -18.87 -6.18
C GLY A 105 3.28 -19.41 -7.49
N SER A 106 2.83 -20.69 -7.54
CA SER A 106 2.21 -21.29 -8.72
C SER A 106 0.90 -20.62 -9.09
N PHE A 107 0.03 -20.39 -8.11
CA PHE A 107 -1.24 -19.68 -8.33
C PHE A 107 -1.02 -18.22 -8.72
N LEU A 108 -0.08 -17.52 -8.09
CA LEU A 108 0.28 -16.16 -8.48
C LEU A 108 0.76 -16.11 -9.94
N GLN A 109 1.64 -17.02 -10.37
CA GLN A 109 2.13 -17.07 -11.75
C GLN A 109 1.01 -17.35 -12.76
N GLU A 110 0.08 -18.25 -12.45
CA GLU A 110 -1.07 -18.52 -13.28
C GLU A 110 -1.95 -17.28 -13.46
N VAL A 111 -2.25 -16.58 -12.36
CA VAL A 111 -3.03 -15.34 -12.39
C VAL A 111 -2.30 -14.24 -13.17
N LEU A 112 -0.98 -14.11 -13.00
CA LEU A 112 -0.17 -13.14 -13.72
C LEU A 112 -0.22 -13.34 -15.24
N GLN A 113 -0.47 -14.55 -15.75
CA GLN A 113 -0.59 -14.78 -17.19
C GLN A 113 -1.87 -14.20 -17.80
N GLU A 114 -2.95 -14.09 -17.02
CA GLU A 114 -4.27 -13.70 -17.51
C GLU A 114 -4.69 -12.26 -17.09
N ALA A 115 -4.15 -11.76 -15.96
CA ALA A 115 -4.46 -10.44 -15.47
C ALA A 115 -3.84 -9.33 -16.34
N GLU A 116 -4.58 -8.24 -16.53
CA GLU A 116 -4.08 -7.02 -17.19
C GLU A 116 -3.51 -6.04 -16.16
N VAL A 117 -4.07 -6.01 -14.94
CA VAL A 117 -3.61 -5.18 -13.83
C VAL A 117 -3.55 -5.99 -12.55
N VAL A 118 -2.41 -5.95 -11.86
CA VAL A 118 -2.22 -6.55 -10.54
C VAL A 118 -1.75 -5.49 -9.56
N LEU A 119 -2.52 -5.30 -8.49
CA LEU A 119 -2.25 -4.33 -7.43
C LEU A 119 -1.80 -5.07 -6.18
N ILE A 120 -0.64 -4.71 -5.64
CA ILE A 120 0.02 -5.43 -4.54
C ILE A 120 0.30 -4.49 -3.36
N GLU A 121 -0.27 -4.76 -2.19
CA GLU A 121 0.20 -4.09 -0.96
C GLU A 121 1.53 -4.72 -0.53
N ALA A 122 2.64 -3.98 -0.71
CA ALA A 122 4.00 -4.53 -0.61
C ALA A 122 4.65 -4.36 0.78
N ASP A 123 3.98 -3.67 1.71
CA ASP A 123 4.45 -3.49 3.08
C ASP A 123 3.32 -3.15 4.07
N GLY A 124 3.55 -3.40 5.36
CA GLY A 124 2.63 -3.00 6.44
C GLY A 124 3.01 -1.64 7.04
N ALA A 125 2.02 -0.84 7.45
CA ALA A 125 2.21 0.44 8.16
C ALA A 125 1.38 0.58 9.45
N LYS A 126 0.67 -0.44 9.88
CA LYS A 126 -0.22 -0.44 11.07
C LYS A 126 -1.13 0.79 11.15
N HIS A 127 -1.72 1.19 10.01
CA HIS A 127 -2.59 2.35 9.85
C HIS A 127 -1.94 3.72 10.12
N LEU A 128 -0.63 3.77 10.37
CA LEU A 128 0.08 5.03 10.56
C LEU A 128 0.29 5.76 9.22
N PRO A 129 0.29 7.11 9.23
CA PRO A 129 0.34 7.90 8.00
C PRO A 129 1.71 7.90 7.32
N CYS A 130 2.79 7.62 8.05
CA CYS A 130 4.14 7.65 7.51
C CYS A 130 4.94 6.42 7.95
N LYS A 131 5.99 6.07 7.21
CA LYS A 131 6.81 4.89 7.45
C LYS A 131 8.21 5.02 6.86
N VAL A 132 9.19 4.47 7.58
CA VAL A 132 10.52 4.14 7.05
C VAL A 132 10.64 2.61 7.00
N PRO A 133 10.98 2.00 5.84
CA PRO A 133 11.03 0.54 5.69
C PRO A 133 12.23 -0.07 6.42
N ILE A 134 12.07 -1.31 6.92
CA ILE A 134 13.20 -2.13 7.39
C ILE A 134 13.95 -2.75 6.22
N GLU A 135 15.05 -3.46 6.50
CA GLU A 135 15.89 -4.09 5.49
C GLU A 135 15.12 -5.03 4.55
N LYS A 136 14.18 -5.79 5.07
CA LYS A 136 13.35 -6.77 4.32
C LYS A 136 12.08 -6.18 3.71
N GLU A 137 11.88 -4.87 3.80
CA GLU A 137 10.73 -4.15 3.25
C GLU A 137 11.16 -3.06 2.30
N PRO A 138 10.36 -2.71 1.29
CA PRO A 138 9.14 -3.41 0.86
C PRO A 138 9.46 -4.74 0.15
N VAL A 139 8.46 -5.65 0.08
CA VAL A 139 8.58 -6.90 -0.69
C VAL A 139 7.98 -6.66 -2.09
N ILE A 140 8.81 -6.20 -3.01
CA ILE A 140 8.45 -5.95 -4.40
C ILE A 140 8.77 -7.22 -5.21
N ILE A 141 7.78 -7.76 -5.92
CA ILE A 141 7.99 -8.94 -6.75
C ILE A 141 8.74 -8.59 -8.06
N PRO A 142 9.45 -9.55 -8.69
CA PRO A 142 10.22 -9.28 -9.91
C PRO A 142 9.38 -8.72 -11.07
N GLU A 143 8.15 -9.17 -11.21
CA GLU A 143 7.21 -8.78 -12.27
C GLU A 143 6.64 -7.36 -12.09
N CYS A 144 6.95 -6.68 -10.99
CA CYS A 144 6.47 -5.33 -10.71
C CYS A 144 6.97 -4.33 -11.77
N THR A 145 6.05 -3.56 -12.33
CA THR A 145 6.32 -2.53 -13.34
C THR A 145 6.30 -1.12 -12.75
N ASP A 146 5.47 -0.90 -11.74
CA ASP A 146 5.22 0.41 -11.17
C ASP A 146 5.23 0.34 -9.63
N VAL A 147 5.78 1.33 -8.96
CA VAL A 147 5.75 1.47 -7.50
C VAL A 147 5.08 2.78 -7.12
N ILE A 148 4.05 2.70 -6.29
CA ILE A 148 3.32 3.84 -5.75
C ILE A 148 3.67 3.98 -4.26
N ALA A 149 4.34 5.06 -3.89
CA ALA A 149 4.56 5.41 -2.49
C ALA A 149 3.43 6.29 -1.97
N VAL A 150 2.77 5.82 -0.92
CA VAL A 150 1.65 6.55 -0.28
C VAL A 150 2.09 7.10 1.07
N VAL A 151 1.74 8.35 1.34
CA VAL A 151 1.91 8.99 2.66
C VAL A 151 0.66 9.79 3.01
N GLY A 152 0.25 9.74 4.29
CA GLY A 152 -0.87 10.54 4.78
C GLY A 152 -0.40 11.91 5.26
N MET A 153 -0.99 12.97 4.71
CA MET A 153 -0.67 14.35 5.07
C MET A 153 -1.09 14.71 6.50
N ASP A 154 -1.86 13.85 7.16
CA ASP A 154 -2.18 13.91 8.59
C ASP A 154 -0.98 13.58 9.51
N ALA A 155 0.18 13.23 8.95
CA ALA A 155 1.45 13.14 9.68
C ALA A 155 2.05 14.51 10.00
N LEU A 156 1.85 15.50 9.14
CA LEU A 156 2.52 16.80 9.24
C LEU A 156 2.16 17.57 10.52
N GLY A 157 3.18 18.11 11.18
CA GLY A 157 3.04 18.88 12.42
C GLY A 157 2.76 18.03 13.66
N LYS A 158 2.84 16.70 13.57
CA LYS A 158 2.69 15.78 14.70
C LYS A 158 4.03 15.17 15.10
N PRO A 159 4.19 14.74 16.36
CA PRO A 159 5.39 14.04 16.82
C PRO A 159 5.66 12.77 16.01
N LEU A 160 6.91 12.57 15.62
CA LEU A 160 7.34 11.41 14.84
C LEU A 160 6.88 10.07 15.44
N GLU A 161 7.00 9.94 16.77
CA GLU A 161 6.64 8.71 17.49
C GLU A 161 5.15 8.34 17.40
N GLU A 162 4.28 9.30 17.14
CA GLU A 162 2.84 9.11 17.03
C GLU A 162 2.39 8.73 15.60
N VAL A 163 3.16 9.16 14.58
CA VAL A 163 2.69 9.11 13.19
C VAL A 163 3.56 8.25 12.26
N CYS A 164 4.78 7.90 12.69
CA CYS A 164 5.66 7.12 11.85
C CYS A 164 5.78 5.66 12.31
N PHE A 165 5.40 4.73 11.45
CA PHE A 165 5.65 3.31 11.70
C PHE A 165 7.15 3.03 11.62
N ARG A 166 7.70 2.25 12.58
CA ARG A 166 9.14 2.03 12.74
C ARG A 166 9.85 3.30 13.24
N LYS A 167 9.28 3.92 14.25
CA LYS A 167 9.76 5.20 14.81
C LYS A 167 11.27 5.24 15.10
N ASP A 168 11.84 4.13 15.61
CA ASP A 168 13.28 4.05 15.92
C ASP A 168 14.13 4.19 14.66
N LEU A 169 13.75 3.53 13.56
CA LEU A 169 14.39 3.70 12.26
C LEU A 169 14.17 5.10 11.69
N ALA A 170 12.97 5.65 11.86
CA ALA A 170 12.67 6.98 11.36
C ALA A 170 13.50 8.07 12.08
N VAL A 171 13.70 7.96 13.39
CA VAL A 171 14.58 8.83 14.19
C VAL A 171 16.02 8.78 13.65
N GLN A 172 16.54 7.59 13.40
CA GLN A 172 17.90 7.41 12.84
C GLN A 172 17.99 7.94 11.41
N PHE A 173 17.03 7.59 10.55
CA PHE A 173 16.99 7.98 9.13
C PHE A 173 16.88 9.49 8.95
N LEU A 174 16.05 10.16 9.74
CA LEU A 174 15.86 11.61 9.68
C LEU A 174 16.94 12.36 10.47
N ASN A 175 17.69 11.68 11.33
CA ASN A 175 18.67 12.24 12.27
C ASN A 175 18.02 13.26 13.21
N THR A 176 16.98 12.82 13.93
CA THR A 176 16.14 13.67 14.78
C THR A 176 15.74 12.95 16.08
N SER A 177 14.68 13.40 16.76
CA SER A 177 14.16 12.82 18.00
C SER A 177 12.74 12.28 17.83
N TYR A 178 12.27 11.49 18.80
CA TYR A 178 10.90 10.95 18.83
C TYR A 178 9.83 12.05 18.85
N LYS A 179 10.11 13.19 19.51
CA LYS A 179 9.19 14.33 19.64
C LYS A 179 9.31 15.34 18.51
N HIS A 180 10.19 15.09 17.53
CA HIS A 180 10.30 15.95 16.35
C HIS A 180 8.97 16.02 15.62
N LEU A 181 8.51 17.23 15.31
CA LEU A 181 7.29 17.43 14.53
C LEU A 181 7.60 17.24 13.05
N ILE A 182 6.94 16.27 12.43
CA ILE A 182 7.15 15.96 11.02
C ILE A 182 6.90 17.17 10.14
N ALA A 183 7.91 17.55 9.36
CA ALA A 183 7.90 18.64 8.40
C ALA A 183 7.78 18.13 6.95
N GLU A 184 7.60 19.03 6.01
CA GLU A 184 7.52 18.74 4.57
C GLU A 184 8.83 18.17 4.05
N GLU A 185 9.95 18.66 4.54
CA GLU A 185 11.30 18.22 4.20
C GLU A 185 11.55 16.76 4.63
N ASP A 186 10.99 16.36 5.79
CA ASP A 186 11.07 14.98 6.28
C ASP A 186 10.30 14.02 5.36
N ILE A 187 9.08 14.38 4.99
CA ILE A 187 8.27 13.60 4.05
C ILE A 187 8.95 13.52 2.69
N ALA A 188 9.47 14.64 2.17
CA ALA A 188 10.20 14.65 0.91
C ALA A 188 11.46 13.76 0.97
N LYS A 189 12.19 13.74 2.10
CA LYS A 189 13.35 12.88 2.32
C LYS A 189 12.95 11.40 2.35
N ILE A 190 11.88 11.05 3.07
CA ILE A 190 11.37 9.66 3.13
C ILE A 190 10.97 9.18 1.73
N LEU A 191 10.26 10.01 0.96
CA LEU A 191 9.73 9.65 -0.36
C LEU A 191 10.81 9.59 -1.45
N SER A 192 11.87 10.38 -1.34
CA SER A 192 12.92 10.46 -2.35
C SER A 192 14.11 9.51 -2.14
N SER A 193 14.30 9.00 -0.93
CA SER A 193 15.47 8.21 -0.57
C SER A 193 15.35 6.74 -0.96
N VAL A 194 16.44 6.16 -1.47
CA VAL A 194 16.59 4.70 -1.67
C VAL A 194 16.65 3.90 -0.36
N GLN A 195 16.81 4.56 0.78
CA GLN A 195 16.64 3.98 2.11
C GLN A 195 15.24 4.22 2.68
N GLY A 196 14.43 5.04 2.01
CA GLY A 196 13.03 5.34 2.29
C GLY A 196 12.07 4.62 1.34
N ALA A 197 11.09 5.34 0.83
CA ALA A 197 10.04 4.77 -0.01
C ALA A 197 10.49 4.38 -1.43
N ARG A 198 11.68 4.85 -1.89
CA ARG A 198 12.29 4.41 -3.15
C ARG A 198 13.10 3.12 -3.03
N LYS A 199 13.11 2.48 -1.88
CA LYS A 199 13.83 1.22 -1.70
C LYS A 199 13.26 0.13 -2.60
N GLY A 200 14.12 -0.53 -3.40
CA GLY A 200 13.75 -1.58 -4.34
C GLY A 200 12.95 -1.10 -5.56
N VAL A 201 12.85 0.21 -5.79
CA VAL A 201 12.17 0.74 -7.00
C VAL A 201 12.97 0.45 -8.27
N GLU A 202 14.30 0.58 -8.22
CA GLU A 202 15.21 0.34 -9.35
C GLU A 202 14.78 1.14 -10.61
N ASP A 203 14.60 0.46 -11.76
CA ASP A 203 14.20 1.05 -13.04
C ASP A 203 12.67 1.12 -13.23
N ARG A 204 11.89 0.71 -12.23
CA ARG A 204 10.43 0.72 -12.27
C ARG A 204 9.88 2.14 -12.27
N LYS A 205 8.72 2.33 -12.89
CA LYS A 205 8.02 3.61 -12.80
C LYS A 205 7.70 3.92 -11.33
N TYR A 206 8.04 5.13 -10.89
CA TYR A 206 7.83 5.57 -9.51
C TYR A 206 6.84 6.72 -9.44
N CYS A 207 5.86 6.59 -8.57
CA CYS A 207 4.83 7.56 -8.35
C CYS A 207 4.59 7.79 -6.85
N VAL A 208 4.24 9.01 -6.48
CA VAL A 208 3.93 9.40 -5.09
C VAL A 208 2.47 9.81 -4.97
N VAL A 209 1.80 9.34 -3.92
CA VAL A 209 0.46 9.78 -3.52
C VAL A 209 0.56 10.47 -2.15
N LEU A 210 0.39 11.79 -2.15
CA LEU A 210 0.20 12.61 -0.95
C LEU A 210 -1.29 12.58 -0.61
N ASN A 211 -1.67 11.67 0.30
CA ASN A 211 -3.06 11.35 0.61
C ASN A 211 -3.59 12.11 1.83
N LYS A 212 -4.91 12.15 1.99
CA LYS A 212 -5.62 12.85 3.09
C LYS A 212 -5.41 14.37 3.07
N CYS A 213 -5.38 14.96 1.88
CA CYS A 213 -5.38 16.40 1.68
C CYS A 213 -6.83 16.94 1.72
N ASP A 214 -7.50 16.72 2.85
CA ASP A 214 -8.94 16.98 3.01
C ASP A 214 -9.25 18.45 3.34
N ASP A 215 -8.22 19.29 3.63
CA ASP A 215 -8.33 20.71 3.89
C ASP A 215 -7.27 21.53 3.12
N GLU A 216 -7.47 22.85 3.02
CA GLU A 216 -6.58 23.73 2.25
C GLU A 216 -5.16 23.78 2.82
N ILE A 217 -5.01 23.72 4.14
CA ILE A 217 -3.69 23.75 4.79
C ILE A 217 -2.87 22.52 4.34
N ARG A 218 -3.48 21.33 4.34
CA ARG A 218 -2.81 20.10 3.88
C ARG A 218 -2.54 20.13 2.38
N LYS A 219 -3.43 20.71 1.57
CA LYS A 219 -3.21 20.88 0.13
C LYS A 219 -2.01 21.79 -0.16
N GLU A 220 -1.90 22.94 0.52
CA GLU A 220 -0.76 23.85 0.41
C GLU A 220 0.56 23.17 0.83
N ARG A 221 0.55 22.46 1.96
CA ARG A 221 1.71 21.70 2.43
C ARG A 221 2.09 20.56 1.47
N ALA A 222 1.11 19.86 0.89
CA ALA A 222 1.34 18.86 -0.14
C ALA A 222 1.94 19.45 -1.43
N ALA A 223 1.51 20.64 -1.83
CA ALA A 223 2.10 21.35 -2.96
C ALA A 223 3.57 21.70 -2.71
N LYS A 224 3.94 22.11 -1.47
CA LYS A 224 5.34 22.30 -1.07
C LYS A 224 6.15 21.01 -1.19
N ILE A 225 5.63 19.88 -0.66
CA ILE A 225 6.29 18.58 -0.78
C ILE A 225 6.48 18.18 -2.25
N ARG A 226 5.46 18.40 -3.11
CA ARG A 226 5.56 18.13 -4.55
C ARG A 226 6.68 18.92 -5.19
N SER A 227 6.86 20.20 -4.82
CA SER A 227 7.96 21.02 -5.30
C SER A 227 9.32 20.47 -4.86
N LEU A 228 9.48 20.10 -3.59
CA LEU A 228 10.70 19.48 -3.07
C LEU A 228 11.02 18.11 -3.74
N LEU A 229 10.00 17.35 -4.10
CA LEU A 229 10.18 16.09 -4.83
C LEU A 229 10.58 16.32 -6.29
N LYS A 230 10.03 17.36 -6.93
CA LYS A 230 10.43 17.75 -8.29
C LYS A 230 11.90 18.15 -8.38
N GLU A 231 12.44 18.86 -7.39
CA GLU A 231 13.88 19.17 -7.29
C GLU A 231 14.75 17.90 -7.20
N LYS A 232 14.16 16.78 -6.77
CA LYS A 232 14.80 15.45 -6.70
C LYS A 232 14.45 14.55 -7.89
N SER A 233 13.98 15.14 -8.99
CA SER A 233 13.57 14.45 -10.23
C SER A 233 12.44 13.43 -10.03
N ILE A 234 11.54 13.68 -9.07
CA ILE A 234 10.30 12.93 -8.88
C ILE A 234 9.14 13.82 -9.29
N GLU A 235 8.70 13.65 -10.55
CA GLU A 235 7.66 14.49 -11.15
C GLU A 235 6.26 13.92 -10.92
N ASN A 236 6.15 12.61 -10.76
CA ASN A 236 4.92 11.86 -10.67
C ASN A 236 4.35 11.93 -9.24
N VAL A 237 3.72 13.06 -8.89
CA VAL A 237 3.17 13.29 -7.54
C VAL A 237 1.71 13.70 -7.60
N MET A 238 0.84 12.84 -7.07
CA MET A 238 -0.60 13.07 -6.94
C MET A 238 -0.95 13.59 -5.55
N ILE A 239 -1.87 14.54 -5.47
CA ILE A 239 -2.42 15.09 -4.22
C ILE A 239 -3.88 14.65 -4.13
N THR A 240 -4.19 13.77 -3.17
CA THR A 240 -5.50 13.15 -3.05
C THR A 240 -6.18 13.43 -1.71
N SER A 241 -7.50 13.60 -1.74
CA SER A 241 -8.39 13.69 -0.58
C SER A 241 -9.44 12.57 -0.61
N CYS A 242 -10.31 12.48 0.38
CA CYS A 242 -11.47 11.59 0.34
C CYS A 242 -12.37 11.85 -0.86
N GLU A 243 -12.56 13.14 -1.21
CA GLU A 243 -13.51 13.57 -2.25
C GLU A 243 -12.95 13.43 -3.67
N ASN A 244 -11.64 13.71 -3.88
CA ASN A 244 -11.07 13.79 -5.23
C ASN A 244 -10.20 12.58 -5.64
N ARG A 245 -10.03 11.58 -4.76
CA ARG A 245 -9.06 10.48 -4.96
C ARG A 245 -9.20 9.82 -6.32
N GLN A 246 -10.39 9.36 -6.69
CA GLN A 246 -10.60 8.68 -7.97
C GLN A 246 -10.27 9.59 -9.15
N ASN A 247 -10.70 10.84 -9.12
CA ASN A 247 -10.44 11.79 -10.19
C ASN A 247 -8.94 12.09 -10.36
N GLU A 248 -8.21 12.25 -9.26
CA GLU A 248 -6.77 12.47 -9.32
C GLU A 248 -6.00 11.22 -9.79
N LEU A 249 -6.41 10.04 -9.35
CA LEU A 249 -5.81 8.79 -9.82
C LEU A 249 -6.09 8.55 -11.30
N LYS A 250 -7.32 8.79 -11.80
CA LYS A 250 -7.68 8.66 -13.24
C LYS A 250 -6.86 9.55 -14.18
N LYS A 251 -6.35 10.67 -13.71
CA LYS A 251 -5.48 11.54 -14.54
C LYS A 251 -4.12 10.92 -14.79
N TYR A 252 -3.75 9.93 -14.03
CA TYR A 252 -2.39 9.40 -13.97
C TYR A 252 -2.26 7.99 -14.54
N PHE A 253 -3.28 7.20 -14.43
CA PHE A 253 -3.33 5.80 -14.82
C PHE A 253 -4.26 5.56 -15.97
#